data_180993ae416a868528593a21b336741c
#
_entry.id   180993ae416a868528593a21b336741c
#
_cell.length_a   1.000
_cell.length_b   1.000
_cell.length_c   1.000
_cell.angle_alpha   90.00
_cell.angle_beta   90.00
_cell.angle_gamma   90.00
#
_symmetry.space_group_name_H-M   'P 1'
#
loop_
_entity.id
_entity.type
_entity.pdbx_description
1 polymer ?
#
loop_
_entity_poly.entity_id
_entity_poly.type
_entity_poly.pdbx_seq_one_letter_code
_entity_poly.pdbx_strand_id
1 'polypeptide(L)' 'MNSIPIIIAGIIIMIFGVIFQFQGQGMIGPEESFMYENQNWIDNGIYIGMTGVVVILIGYIVEKKKSV' A
#
# COMPACT_ATOMS: atom_id res chain seq x y z
N MET A 1 -10.98 -21.51 3.31
CA MET A 1 -11.06 -20.05 3.17
C MET A 1 -10.09 -19.61 2.08
N ASN A 2 -10.56 -18.77 1.16
CA ASN A 2 -9.74 -18.31 0.06
C ASN A 2 -8.97 -17.06 0.47
N SER A 3 -7.64 -17.08 0.31
CA SER A 3 -6.79 -15.94 0.67
C SER A 3 -6.58 -14.92 -0.46
N ILE A 4 -7.09 -15.20 -1.66
CA ILE A 4 -6.94 -14.30 -2.79
C ILE A 4 -7.50 -12.90 -2.49
N PRO A 5 -8.69 -12.74 -1.88
CA PRO A 5 -9.17 -11.41 -1.53
C PRO A 5 -8.23 -10.65 -0.57
N ILE A 6 -7.56 -11.36 0.32
CA ILE A 6 -6.60 -10.75 1.27
C ILE A 6 -5.40 -10.22 0.49
N ILE A 7 -4.88 -11.00 -0.44
CA ILE A 7 -3.73 -10.60 -1.25
C ILE A 7 -4.08 -9.40 -2.12
N ILE A 8 -5.26 -9.42 -2.76
CA ILE A 8 -5.73 -8.31 -3.58
C ILE A 8 -5.86 -7.04 -2.74
N ALA A 9 -6.43 -7.14 -1.55
CA ALA A 9 -6.56 -6.00 -0.65
C ALA A 9 -5.19 -5.42 -0.32
N GLY A 10 -4.21 -6.28 -0.03
CA GLY A 10 -2.84 -5.83 0.26
C GLY A 10 -2.20 -5.12 -0.93
N ILE A 11 -2.40 -5.62 -2.13
CA ILE A 11 -1.88 -4.99 -3.34
C ILE A 11 -2.48 -3.60 -3.53
N ILE A 12 -3.80 -3.47 -3.34
CA ILE A 12 -4.47 -2.18 -3.48
C ILE A 12 -3.94 -1.19 -2.44
N ILE A 13 -3.78 -1.62 -1.19
CA ILE A 13 -3.25 -0.77 -0.12
C ILE A 13 -1.83 -0.32 -0.48
N MET A 14 -1.00 -1.24 -0.96
CA MET A 14 0.38 -0.92 -1.34
C MET A 14 0.42 0.11 -2.47
N ILE A 15 -0.44 -0.03 -3.47
CA ILE A 15 -0.51 0.91 -4.59
C ILE A 15 -0.86 2.31 -4.07
N PHE A 16 -1.86 2.43 -3.19
CA PHE A 16 -2.23 3.71 -2.60
C PHE A 16 -1.06 4.32 -1.82
N GLY A 17 -0.34 3.49 -1.07
CA GLY A 17 0.83 3.97 -0.33
C GLY A 17 1.90 4.56 -1.25
N VAL A 18 2.18 3.91 -2.36
CA VAL A 18 3.16 4.40 -3.34
C VAL A 18 2.69 5.71 -3.96
N ILE A 19 1.40 5.80 -4.31
CA ILE A 19 0.84 7.02 -4.90
C ILE A 19 0.98 8.19 -3.93
N PHE A 20 0.60 7.97 -2.66
CA PHE A 20 0.68 9.03 -1.65
C PHE A 20 2.12 9.47 -1.43
N GLN A 21 3.05 8.54 -1.42
CA GLN A 21 4.45 8.86 -1.25
C GLN A 21 4.96 9.74 -2.39
N PHE A 22 4.64 9.38 -3.63
CA PHE A 22 5.09 10.13 -4.79
C PHE A 22 4.46 11.53 -4.84
N GLN A 23 3.18 11.64 -4.49
CA GLN A 23 2.56 12.96 -4.40
C GLN A 23 3.20 13.82 -3.32
N GLY A 24 3.50 13.23 -2.18
CA GLY A 24 4.18 13.94 -1.11
C GLY A 24 5.56 14.45 -1.52
N GLN A 25 6.25 13.71 -2.40
CA GLN A 25 7.55 14.13 -2.93
C GLN A 25 7.44 15.10 -4.10
N GLY A 26 6.23 15.32 -4.60
CA GLY A 26 6.04 16.20 -5.74
C GLY A 26 6.39 15.57 -7.08
N MET A 27 6.50 14.24 -7.14
CA MET A 27 6.87 13.54 -8.37
C MET A 27 5.71 13.33 -9.32
N ILE A 28 4.49 13.22 -8.77
CA ILE A 28 3.28 13.07 -9.58
C ILE A 28 2.24 14.10 -9.15
N GLY A 29 1.49 14.62 -10.11
CA GLY A 29 0.46 15.62 -9.88
C GLY A 29 -0.86 14.98 -9.53
N PRO A 30 -1.89 15.81 -9.29
CA PRO A 30 -1.89 17.26 -9.52
C PRO A 30 -1.20 18.06 -8.42
N GLU A 31 -0.59 19.17 -8.84
CA GLU A 31 0.10 20.07 -7.92
C GLU A 31 -0.86 20.72 -6.91
N GLU A 32 -2.13 20.76 -7.26
CA GLU A 32 -3.17 21.35 -6.41
C GLU A 32 -3.59 20.42 -5.28
N SER A 33 -3.12 19.16 -5.29
CA SER A 33 -3.45 18.20 -4.25
C SER A 33 -2.80 18.61 -2.94
N PHE A 34 -3.54 18.47 -1.83
CA PHE A 34 -3.01 18.74 -0.51
C PHE A 34 -1.87 17.78 -0.13
N MET A 35 -1.72 16.68 -0.86
CA MET A 35 -0.63 15.72 -0.63
C MET A 35 0.66 16.14 -1.34
N TYR A 36 0.55 17.02 -2.34
CA TYR A 36 1.68 17.36 -3.20
C TYR A 36 2.75 18.11 -2.41
N GLU A 37 3.99 17.63 -2.50
CA GLU A 37 5.13 18.19 -1.78
C GLU A 37 4.89 18.32 -0.27
N ASN A 38 4.17 17.36 0.32
CA ASN A 38 3.86 17.35 1.74
C ASN A 38 4.61 16.22 2.42
N GLN A 39 5.52 16.56 3.34
CA GLN A 39 6.33 15.57 4.05
C GLN A 39 5.48 14.57 4.82
N ASN A 40 4.38 15.03 5.42
CA ASN A 40 3.49 14.14 6.16
C ASN A 40 2.93 13.04 5.26
N TRP A 41 2.67 13.34 4.00
CA TRP A 41 2.13 12.36 3.07
C TRP A 41 3.19 11.40 2.55
N ILE A 42 4.46 11.84 2.50
CA ILE A 42 5.54 10.91 2.23
C ILE A 42 5.58 9.85 3.31
N ASP A 43 5.55 10.25 4.58
CA ASP A 43 5.57 9.33 5.71
C ASP A 43 4.32 8.45 5.73
N ASN A 44 3.15 9.03 5.52
CA ASN A 44 1.90 8.28 5.47
C ASN A 44 1.92 7.24 4.34
N GLY A 45 2.45 7.61 3.18
CA GLY A 45 2.59 6.69 2.06
C GLY A 45 3.46 5.50 2.40
N ILE A 46 4.55 5.73 3.13
CA ILE A 46 5.44 4.66 3.56
C ILE A 46 4.69 3.71 4.51
N TYR A 47 3.99 4.24 5.51
CA TYR A 47 3.23 3.41 6.45
C TYR A 47 2.13 2.61 5.75
N ILE A 48 1.41 3.25 4.85
CA ILE A 48 0.34 2.59 4.10
C ILE A 48 0.93 1.48 3.22
N GLY A 49 2.04 1.77 2.53
CA GLY A 49 2.72 0.78 1.70
C GLY A 49 3.21 -0.41 2.50
N MET A 50 3.79 -0.16 3.67
CA MET A 50 4.24 -1.23 4.56
C MET A 50 3.07 -2.08 5.05
N THR A 51 1.96 -1.44 5.37
CA THR A 51 0.74 -2.15 5.76
C THR A 51 0.28 -3.08 4.65
N GLY A 52 0.30 -2.60 3.40
CA GLY A 52 -0.06 -3.42 2.25
C GLY A 52 0.83 -4.64 2.11
N VAL A 53 2.15 -4.46 2.29
CA VAL A 53 3.10 -5.57 2.23
C VAL A 53 2.79 -6.60 3.32
N VAL A 54 2.52 -6.14 4.55
CA VAL A 54 2.18 -7.05 5.66
C VAL A 54 0.92 -7.84 5.33
N VAL A 55 -0.09 -7.18 4.79
CA VAL A 55 -1.35 -7.85 4.41
C VAL A 55 -1.09 -8.92 3.34
N ILE A 56 -0.25 -8.61 2.35
CA ILE A 56 0.10 -9.58 1.31
C ILE A 56 0.80 -10.78 1.93
N LEU A 57 1.72 -10.55 2.85
CA LEU A 57 2.45 -11.64 3.52
C LEU A 57 1.52 -12.52 4.32
N ILE A 58 0.55 -11.92 5.03
CA ILE A 58 -0.44 -12.67 5.78
C ILE A 58 -1.26 -13.54 4.84
N GLY A 59 -1.70 -12.98 3.72
CA GLY A 59 -2.45 -13.74 2.71
C GLY A 59 -1.66 -14.91 2.16
N TYR A 60 -0.38 -14.68 1.87
CA TYR A 60 0.51 -15.73 1.36
C TYR A 60 0.66 -16.85 2.38
N ILE A 61 0.87 -16.50 3.65
CA ILE A 61 1.05 -17.50 4.72
C ILE A 61 -0.22 -18.33 4.88
N VAL A 62 -1.38 -17.67 4.89
CA VAL A 62 -2.67 -18.36 5.01
C VAL A 62 -2.86 -19.35 3.86
N GLU A 63 -2.55 -18.92 2.63
CA GLU A 63 -2.68 -19.77 1.46
C GLU A 63 -1.75 -20.98 1.56
N LYS A 64 -0.51 -20.75 1.98
CA LYS A 64 0.47 -21.82 2.09
C LYS A 64 0.06 -22.84 3.14
N LYS A 65 -0.44 -22.39 4.29
CA LYS A 65 -0.93 -23.31 5.33
C LYS A 65 -2.12 -24.11 4.87
N LYS A 66 -2.99 -23.50 4.07
CA LYS A 66 -4.16 -24.16 3.54
C LYS A 66 -3.80 -25.27 2.58
N SER A 67 -2.70 -25.12 1.86
CA SER A 67 -2.23 -26.07 0.87
C SER A 67 -1.63 -27.34 1.47
N VAL A 68 -1.30 -27.31 2.75
CA VAL A 68 -0.71 -28.44 3.48
C VAL A 68 -1.83 -29.25 4.18
#